data_a1ed7723b1280014392ae8a652a80108
#
_entry.id   a1ed7723b1280014392ae8a652a80108
#
_cell.length_a   1.000
_cell.length_b   1.000
_cell.length_c   1.000
_cell.angle_alpha   90.00
_cell.angle_beta   90.00
_cell.angle_gamma   90.00
#
_symmetry.space_group_name_H-M   'P 1'
#
loop_
_entity.id
_entity.type
_entity.pdbx_description
1 polymer ?
#
loop_
_entity_poly.entity_id
_entity_poly.type
_entity_poly.pdbx_seq_one_letter_code
_entity_poly.pdbx_strand_id
1 'polypeptide(L)'
;MPHAISMPSTGLQALILCGPGSSFPTFTSNPDENPKALLPIANRPMVWYPIDFCYRMGITSITLICPPTASAALTTALNTNPYLTALPLPRPDILSPADLDQNTGTAEILRLPEIRELITGDFVVLPCDLVCELGGEKLLQSWMVKSASLTDLLGASRLSNGHRSLPSGGLGVWYDTKTTTPVKGENTDFVATTPLPKSPVTPPKGSLFSSLSKVVYSMPTDSLNDLTEERKGFPVRHGLLRAHPRIRMFTTHRDAHIYIFPRWVLDFIKENERLESIGEDVIGWWAKAGWQSGLAEKLKMDSVCGLGRVEETAENSHEGAVSPRDHSPDGKLGLEQTSPNANAFSSAMPGISIEGESSSPDKRAPFEVPPIVAYVHTAGGSAPLIRRVDTAQLLLAISLQLAKLPSLEETGPEGASPYAHAKKIAYPEGVKPRTTITKQDSLIAENVTVEEKTSIKECVVGANSQINEGAKLSQCLLMEGVVVGKACKLTRCILGKRCVIGDGSVLTDCEVQENLLVERRTEDKDNKLMSSEGLEATEAEMDQVLEDMEAETEEAVVD
;
A
#
# COMPACT_ATOMS: atom_id res chain seq x y z
N MET A 1 30.82 -29.33 -8.19
CA MET A 1 29.97 -28.15 -8.24
C MET A 1 29.05 -28.22 -7.04
N PRO A 2 29.07 -27.28 -6.08
CA PRO A 2 28.07 -27.24 -5.06
C PRO A 2 26.74 -26.98 -5.75
N HIS A 3 25.74 -27.84 -5.54
CA HIS A 3 24.41 -27.60 -6.03
C HIS A 3 23.91 -26.29 -5.42
N ALA A 4 23.51 -25.34 -6.26
CA ALA A 4 22.81 -24.16 -5.78
C ALA A 4 21.58 -24.63 -5.00
N ILE A 5 21.57 -24.40 -3.69
CA ILE A 5 20.41 -24.68 -2.87
C ILE A 5 19.38 -23.61 -3.26
N SER A 6 18.46 -23.96 -4.13
CA SER A 6 17.30 -23.10 -4.38
C SER A 6 16.48 -23.07 -3.09
N MET A 7 16.15 -21.90 -2.61
CA MET A 7 15.21 -21.77 -1.51
C MET A 7 13.90 -22.48 -1.89
N PRO A 8 13.29 -23.27 -0.97
CA PRO A 8 12.02 -23.89 -1.24
C PRO A 8 11.00 -22.78 -1.58
N SER A 9 10.33 -22.92 -2.71
CA SER A 9 9.26 -22.00 -3.11
C SER A 9 8.13 -22.05 -2.09
N THR A 10 7.66 -20.90 -1.64
CA THR A 10 6.49 -20.79 -0.73
C THR A 10 5.17 -21.09 -1.44
N GLY A 11 5.18 -21.17 -2.78
CA GLY A 11 3.97 -21.29 -3.60
C GLY A 11 3.15 -20.00 -3.72
N LEU A 12 3.59 -18.91 -3.09
CA LEU A 12 2.95 -17.60 -3.18
C LEU A 12 3.53 -16.78 -4.34
N GLN A 13 2.67 -15.99 -4.95
CA GLN A 13 3.03 -14.96 -5.93
C GLN A 13 2.94 -13.58 -5.25
N ALA A 14 3.88 -12.68 -5.54
CA ALA A 14 3.84 -11.32 -5.04
C ALA A 14 3.52 -10.33 -6.16
N LEU A 15 2.60 -9.44 -5.88
CA LEU A 15 2.27 -8.29 -6.73
C LEU A 15 2.74 -7.02 -6.03
N ILE A 16 3.59 -6.26 -6.67
CA ILE A 16 4.05 -4.95 -6.18
C ILE A 16 3.38 -3.87 -7.03
N LEU A 17 2.51 -3.09 -6.39
CA LEU A 17 1.76 -2.03 -7.05
C LEU A 17 2.61 -0.76 -7.13
N CYS A 18 3.05 -0.41 -8.34
CA CYS A 18 3.79 0.80 -8.64
C CYS A 18 2.82 1.86 -9.17
N GLY A 19 2.31 2.69 -8.29
CA GLY A 19 1.34 3.73 -8.65
C GLY A 19 1.92 4.82 -9.55
N PRO A 20 1.07 5.72 -10.08
CA PRO A 20 1.44 6.75 -11.06
C PRO A 20 2.36 7.85 -10.50
N GLY A 21 2.47 7.98 -9.18
CA GLY A 21 3.34 8.98 -8.56
C GLY A 21 2.65 10.29 -8.17
N SER A 22 1.34 10.39 -8.27
CA SER A 22 0.55 11.58 -7.90
C SER A 22 0.84 12.12 -6.49
N SER A 23 1.32 11.28 -5.59
CA SER A 23 1.73 11.68 -4.24
C SER A 23 3.09 12.43 -4.19
N PHE A 24 3.84 12.47 -5.27
CA PHE A 24 5.13 13.16 -5.39
C PHE A 24 5.19 14.07 -6.62
N PRO A 25 4.28 15.03 -6.77
CA PRO A 25 4.16 15.81 -8.01
C PRO A 25 5.45 16.56 -8.36
N THR A 26 6.22 16.99 -7.35
CA THR A 26 7.49 17.68 -7.54
C THR A 26 8.59 16.79 -8.14
N PHE A 27 8.57 15.47 -7.90
CA PHE A 27 9.67 14.57 -8.28
C PHE A 27 9.28 13.57 -9.36
N THR A 28 8.01 13.48 -9.71
CA THR A 28 7.46 12.60 -10.74
C THR A 28 6.74 13.37 -11.84
N SER A 29 7.18 14.59 -12.09
CA SER A 29 6.62 15.44 -13.17
C SER A 29 6.83 14.82 -14.55
N ASN A 30 7.93 14.07 -14.72
CA ASN A 30 8.19 13.27 -15.91
C ASN A 30 8.21 11.77 -15.54
N PRO A 31 7.06 11.08 -15.50
CA PRO A 31 6.98 9.68 -15.09
C PRO A 31 7.69 8.71 -16.04
N ASP A 32 7.95 9.09 -17.29
CA ASP A 32 8.71 8.30 -18.27
C ASP A 32 10.19 8.18 -17.87
N GLU A 33 10.76 9.19 -17.21
CA GLU A 33 12.14 9.16 -16.74
C GLU A 33 12.25 8.83 -15.24
N ASN A 34 11.36 9.41 -14.43
CA ASN A 34 11.40 9.33 -12.97
C ASN A 34 10.07 8.84 -12.38
N PRO A 35 9.69 7.58 -12.61
CA PRO A 35 8.50 7.02 -11.98
C PRO A 35 8.68 6.92 -10.46
N LYS A 36 7.59 7.00 -9.70
CA LYS A 36 7.57 6.88 -8.24
C LYS A 36 8.42 5.72 -7.72
N ALA A 37 8.34 4.57 -8.35
CA ALA A 37 9.06 3.35 -7.95
C ALA A 37 10.59 3.49 -7.98
N LEU A 38 11.13 4.45 -8.73
CA LEU A 38 12.57 4.71 -8.84
C LEU A 38 13.05 5.88 -7.96
N LEU A 39 12.16 6.59 -7.26
CA LEU A 39 12.58 7.63 -6.31
C LEU A 39 13.51 7.03 -5.24
N PRO A 40 14.62 7.71 -4.91
CA PRO A 40 15.60 7.14 -3.99
C PRO A 40 15.19 7.32 -2.53
N ILE A 41 15.13 6.23 -1.79
CA ILE A 41 15.06 6.19 -0.33
C ILE A 41 16.46 5.80 0.16
N ALA A 42 17.15 6.68 0.89
CA ALA A 42 18.53 6.43 1.34
C ALA A 42 19.43 5.87 0.21
N ASN A 43 19.42 6.50 -0.96
CA ASN A 43 20.18 6.17 -2.17
C ASN A 43 19.84 4.83 -2.85
N ARG A 44 18.76 4.14 -2.44
CA ARG A 44 18.26 2.94 -3.13
C ARG A 44 16.91 3.25 -3.78
N PRO A 45 16.61 2.70 -4.97
CA PRO A 45 15.28 2.86 -5.56
C PRO A 45 14.18 2.39 -4.62
N MET A 46 13.09 3.12 -4.56
CA MET A 46 11.94 2.81 -3.67
C MET A 46 11.46 1.37 -3.83
N VAL A 47 11.33 0.89 -5.06
CA VAL A 47 10.87 -0.48 -5.37
C VAL A 47 11.84 -1.57 -4.89
N TRP A 48 13.12 -1.24 -4.61
CA TRP A 48 14.09 -2.18 -4.08
C TRP A 48 13.64 -2.78 -2.73
N TYR A 49 13.03 -1.97 -1.87
CA TYR A 49 12.63 -2.38 -0.53
C TYR A 49 11.54 -3.47 -0.51
N PRO A 50 10.41 -3.34 -1.23
CA PRO A 50 9.41 -4.42 -1.28
C PRO A 50 9.91 -5.66 -2.04
N ILE A 51 10.78 -5.51 -3.04
CA ILE A 51 11.39 -6.65 -3.72
C ILE A 51 12.30 -7.43 -2.74
N ASP A 52 13.19 -6.76 -2.01
CA ASP A 52 14.03 -7.37 -0.98
C ASP A 52 13.17 -8.04 0.10
N PHE A 53 12.08 -7.40 0.53
CA PHE A 53 11.14 -7.98 1.47
C PHE A 53 10.52 -9.29 0.95
N CYS A 54 10.14 -9.38 -0.33
CA CYS A 54 9.65 -10.60 -0.96
C CYS A 54 10.69 -11.72 -0.92
N TYR A 55 11.95 -11.42 -1.29
CA TYR A 55 13.02 -12.42 -1.24
C TYR A 55 13.29 -12.91 0.18
N ARG A 56 13.30 -12.02 1.18
CA ARG A 56 13.40 -12.40 2.60
C ARG A 56 12.20 -13.23 3.08
N MET A 57 11.04 -13.08 2.45
CA MET A 57 9.85 -13.89 2.67
C MET A 57 9.93 -15.27 1.99
N GLY A 58 10.89 -15.47 1.10
CA GLY A 58 11.04 -16.68 0.30
C GLY A 58 10.11 -16.72 -0.92
N ILE A 59 9.60 -15.58 -1.36
CA ILE A 59 8.78 -15.46 -2.56
C ILE A 59 9.71 -15.10 -3.72
N THR A 60 9.67 -15.92 -4.77
CA THR A 60 10.51 -15.76 -5.97
C THR A 60 9.70 -15.36 -7.21
N SER A 61 8.39 -15.59 -7.21
CA SER A 61 7.49 -15.13 -8.27
C SER A 61 6.99 -13.73 -7.91
N ILE A 62 7.64 -12.69 -8.45
CA ILE A 62 7.37 -11.29 -8.14
C ILE A 62 7.00 -10.58 -9.43
N THR A 63 5.87 -9.89 -9.45
CA THR A 63 5.42 -9.07 -10.59
C THR A 63 5.24 -7.62 -10.15
N LEU A 64 5.89 -6.71 -10.86
CA LEU A 64 5.70 -5.27 -10.72
C LEU A 64 4.57 -4.82 -11.63
N ILE A 65 3.53 -4.24 -11.06
CA ILE A 65 2.40 -3.69 -11.83
C ILE A 65 2.58 -2.18 -11.89
N CYS A 66 2.76 -1.64 -13.08
CA CYS A 66 3.05 -0.22 -13.27
C CYS A 66 2.25 0.37 -14.44
N PRO A 67 2.04 1.69 -14.44
CA PRO A 67 1.51 2.38 -15.62
C PRO A 67 2.39 2.18 -16.85
N PRO A 68 1.81 2.19 -18.06
CA PRO A 68 2.58 2.02 -19.30
C PRO A 68 3.75 3.00 -19.44
N THR A 69 3.58 4.25 -19.02
CA THR A 69 4.62 5.29 -19.01
C THR A 69 5.86 4.88 -18.21
N ALA A 70 5.68 4.26 -17.04
CA ALA A 70 6.79 3.88 -16.17
C ALA A 70 7.51 2.58 -16.59
N SER A 71 6.96 1.79 -17.49
CA SER A 71 7.43 0.44 -17.82
C SER A 71 8.85 0.42 -18.39
N ALA A 72 9.17 1.34 -19.32
CA ALA A 72 10.48 1.42 -19.95
C ALA A 72 11.59 1.79 -18.96
N ALA A 73 11.32 2.79 -18.09
CA ALA A 73 12.27 3.23 -17.06
C ALA A 73 12.53 2.12 -16.03
N LEU A 74 11.47 1.44 -15.57
CA LEU A 74 11.59 0.31 -14.64
C LEU A 74 12.36 -0.86 -15.23
N THR A 75 12.08 -1.23 -16.49
CA THR A 75 12.82 -2.29 -17.20
C THR A 75 14.31 -1.96 -17.31
N THR A 76 14.62 -0.71 -17.67
CA THR A 76 16.00 -0.23 -17.74
C THR A 76 16.66 -0.28 -16.36
N ALA A 77 15.97 0.20 -15.32
CA ALA A 77 16.51 0.21 -13.97
C ALA A 77 16.76 -1.21 -13.42
N LEU A 78 15.88 -2.18 -13.66
CA LEU A 78 16.08 -3.57 -13.24
C LEU A 78 17.33 -4.20 -13.88
N ASN A 79 17.74 -3.72 -15.05
CA ASN A 79 18.90 -4.22 -15.77
C ASN A 79 20.20 -3.44 -15.50
N THR A 80 20.12 -2.18 -15.11
CA THR A 80 21.30 -1.30 -15.00
C THR A 80 21.59 -0.81 -13.60
N ASN A 81 20.57 -0.68 -12.72
CA ASN A 81 20.79 -0.13 -11.38
C ASN A 81 21.55 -1.13 -10.50
N PRO A 82 22.68 -0.73 -9.88
CA PRO A 82 23.54 -1.64 -9.09
C PRO A 82 22.80 -2.32 -7.93
N TYR A 83 21.88 -1.63 -7.28
CA TYR A 83 21.11 -2.19 -6.16
C TYR A 83 20.10 -3.23 -6.63
N LEU A 84 19.42 -2.99 -7.76
CA LEU A 84 18.42 -3.90 -8.30
C LEU A 84 19.08 -5.13 -8.95
N THR A 85 20.22 -4.96 -9.60
CA THR A 85 20.96 -6.07 -10.23
C THR A 85 21.64 -6.97 -9.20
N ALA A 86 21.92 -6.47 -8.00
CA ALA A 86 22.51 -7.23 -6.89
C ALA A 86 21.48 -8.10 -6.14
N LEU A 87 20.19 -7.94 -6.40
CA LEU A 87 19.13 -8.76 -5.78
C LEU A 87 19.19 -10.22 -6.25
N PRO A 88 18.68 -11.18 -5.45
CA PRO A 88 18.62 -12.58 -5.82
C PRO A 88 17.86 -12.84 -7.14
N LEU A 89 18.09 -14.01 -7.73
CA LEU A 89 17.34 -14.48 -8.90
C LEU A 89 16.18 -15.40 -8.45
N PRO A 90 15.10 -15.50 -9.22
CA PRO A 90 14.80 -14.82 -10.50
C PRO A 90 14.46 -13.33 -10.32
N ARG A 91 14.69 -12.52 -11.34
CA ARG A 91 14.30 -11.11 -11.34
C ARG A 91 12.79 -10.95 -11.38
N PRO A 92 12.26 -9.84 -10.84
CA PRO A 92 10.84 -9.51 -10.97
C PRO A 92 10.43 -9.32 -12.44
N ASP A 93 9.24 -9.77 -12.77
CA ASP A 93 8.56 -9.49 -14.03
C ASP A 93 7.87 -8.14 -13.97
N ILE A 94 7.70 -7.47 -15.12
CA ILE A 94 6.96 -6.22 -15.23
C ILE A 94 5.69 -6.47 -16.04
N LEU A 95 4.56 -6.06 -15.48
CA LEU A 95 3.27 -6.06 -16.15
C LEU A 95 2.73 -4.63 -16.19
N SER A 96 2.46 -4.14 -17.39
CA SER A 96 1.94 -2.79 -17.62
C SER A 96 0.65 -2.86 -18.46
N PRO A 97 -0.50 -3.13 -17.84
CA PRO A 97 -1.77 -3.13 -18.53
C PRO A 97 -2.06 -1.77 -19.19
N ALA A 98 -2.58 -1.79 -20.41
CA ALA A 98 -2.86 -0.57 -21.16
C ALA A 98 -3.96 0.29 -20.52
N ASP A 99 -4.88 -0.35 -19.78
CA ASP A 99 -6.03 0.28 -19.14
C ASP A 99 -5.71 0.91 -17.78
N LEU A 100 -4.44 0.88 -17.34
CA LEU A 100 -4.04 1.52 -16.09
C LEU A 100 -3.96 3.03 -16.26
N ASP A 101 -4.92 3.72 -15.63
CA ASP A 101 -4.97 5.18 -15.53
C ASP A 101 -4.52 5.63 -14.13
N GLN A 102 -4.29 6.96 -14.00
CA GLN A 102 -3.89 7.60 -12.74
C GLN A 102 -4.94 7.44 -11.63
N ASN A 103 -6.20 7.29 -12.02
CA ASN A 103 -7.34 7.16 -11.11
C ASN A 103 -7.73 5.71 -10.80
N THR A 104 -7.08 4.73 -11.44
CA THR A 104 -7.41 3.32 -11.23
C THR A 104 -7.15 2.90 -9.78
N GLY A 105 -8.19 2.46 -9.08
CA GLY A 105 -8.11 2.01 -7.70
C GLY A 105 -7.36 0.67 -7.55
N THR A 106 -6.81 0.43 -6.36
CA THR A 106 -5.98 -0.77 -6.12
C THR A 106 -6.76 -2.09 -6.23
N ALA A 107 -8.06 -2.09 -5.93
CA ALA A 107 -8.91 -3.25 -6.15
C ALA A 107 -9.32 -3.40 -7.63
N GLU A 108 -9.46 -2.30 -8.35
CA GLU A 108 -9.72 -2.32 -9.79
C GLU A 108 -8.56 -2.93 -10.55
N ILE A 109 -7.32 -2.63 -10.14
CA ILE A 109 -6.13 -3.29 -10.69
C ILE A 109 -6.25 -4.82 -10.59
N LEU A 110 -6.64 -5.35 -9.42
CA LEU A 110 -6.83 -6.81 -9.25
C LEU A 110 -8.00 -7.39 -10.05
N ARG A 111 -8.89 -6.55 -10.60
CA ARG A 111 -10.01 -6.96 -11.46
C ARG A 111 -9.58 -7.17 -12.90
N LEU A 112 -8.46 -6.57 -13.32
CA LEU A 112 -7.96 -6.67 -14.69
C LEU A 112 -7.72 -8.14 -15.11
N PRO A 113 -8.12 -8.52 -16.33
CA PRO A 113 -8.01 -9.90 -16.81
C PRO A 113 -6.57 -10.41 -16.80
N GLU A 114 -5.60 -9.59 -17.19
CA GLU A 114 -4.17 -9.95 -17.24
C GLU A 114 -3.64 -10.33 -15.85
N ILE A 115 -4.08 -9.62 -14.81
CA ILE A 115 -3.66 -9.88 -13.45
C ILE A 115 -4.34 -11.14 -12.90
N ARG A 116 -5.60 -11.34 -13.24
CA ARG A 116 -6.36 -12.52 -12.81
C ARG A 116 -5.85 -13.82 -13.45
N GLU A 117 -5.39 -13.76 -14.69
CA GLU A 117 -4.77 -14.89 -15.39
C GLU A 117 -3.39 -15.21 -14.81
N LEU A 118 -2.64 -14.19 -14.39
CA LEU A 118 -1.32 -14.32 -13.77
C LEU A 118 -1.39 -15.07 -12.44
N ILE A 119 -2.42 -14.81 -11.63
CA ILE A 119 -2.53 -15.33 -10.27
C ILE A 119 -3.18 -16.72 -10.27
N THR A 120 -2.41 -17.73 -9.97
CA THR A 120 -2.86 -19.13 -9.96
C THR A 120 -3.19 -19.66 -8.56
N GLY A 121 -2.61 -19.08 -7.51
CA GLY A 121 -2.75 -19.50 -6.13
C GLY A 121 -2.97 -18.34 -5.16
N ASP A 122 -2.66 -18.56 -3.90
CA ASP A 122 -2.64 -17.50 -2.89
C ASP A 122 -1.51 -16.53 -3.19
N PHE A 123 -1.71 -15.26 -2.89
CA PHE A 123 -0.82 -14.20 -3.33
C PHE A 123 -0.60 -13.12 -2.27
N VAL A 124 0.46 -12.35 -2.45
CA VAL A 124 0.80 -11.20 -1.60
C VAL A 124 0.68 -9.92 -2.42
N VAL A 125 0.08 -8.90 -1.83
CA VAL A 125 0.03 -7.56 -2.43
C VAL A 125 0.84 -6.62 -1.58
N LEU A 126 1.72 -5.85 -2.21
CA LEU A 126 2.59 -4.86 -1.59
C LEU A 126 2.56 -3.55 -2.38
N PRO A 127 2.70 -2.39 -1.72
CA PRO A 127 2.92 -1.13 -2.41
C PRO A 127 4.42 -0.94 -2.69
N CYS A 128 4.78 -0.20 -3.73
CA CYS A 128 6.18 0.09 -4.05
C CYS A 128 6.89 0.97 -3.00
N ASP A 129 6.13 1.72 -2.21
CA ASP A 129 6.60 2.66 -1.20
C ASP A 129 6.80 2.05 0.21
N LEU A 130 6.80 0.73 0.30
CA LEU A 130 6.96 0.01 1.56
C LEU A 130 8.43 -0.10 1.98
N VAL A 131 8.73 0.32 3.19
CA VAL A 131 10.00 0.03 3.89
C VAL A 131 9.68 -0.83 5.11
N CYS A 132 10.10 -2.11 5.10
CA CYS A 132 9.74 -3.07 6.14
C CYS A 132 10.94 -3.93 6.55
N GLU A 133 11.51 -3.66 7.73
CA GLU A 133 12.60 -4.47 8.33
C GLU A 133 12.11 -5.78 8.96
N LEU A 134 10.80 -5.91 9.15
CA LEU A 134 10.22 -7.13 9.72
C LEU A 134 10.57 -8.34 8.84
N GLY A 135 10.92 -9.46 9.48
CA GLY A 135 11.13 -10.71 8.76
C GLY A 135 9.81 -11.20 8.15
N GLY A 136 9.72 -11.17 6.82
CA GLY A 136 8.51 -11.60 6.10
C GLY A 136 8.18 -13.07 6.32
N GLU A 137 9.19 -13.90 6.56
CA GLU A 137 9.02 -15.31 6.92
C GLU A 137 8.17 -15.51 8.18
N LYS A 138 8.26 -14.59 9.16
CA LYS A 138 7.46 -14.65 10.40
C LYS A 138 5.98 -14.34 10.16
N LEU A 139 5.71 -13.39 9.25
CA LEU A 139 4.33 -13.09 8.82
C LEU A 139 3.73 -14.28 8.09
N LEU A 140 4.47 -14.82 7.12
CA LEU A 140 4.05 -15.98 6.35
C LEU A 140 3.80 -17.19 7.25
N GLN A 141 4.74 -17.51 8.14
CA GLN A 141 4.58 -18.61 9.10
C GLN A 141 3.32 -18.44 9.95
N SER A 142 3.05 -17.23 10.42
CA SER A 142 1.88 -16.95 11.25
C SER A 142 0.57 -17.10 10.48
N TRP A 143 0.56 -16.68 9.21
CA TRP A 143 -0.57 -16.88 8.32
C TRP A 143 -0.80 -18.36 7.98
N MET A 144 0.25 -19.10 7.64
CA MET A 144 0.18 -20.55 7.36
C MET A 144 -0.33 -21.34 8.57
N VAL A 145 0.16 -21.06 9.77
CA VAL A 145 -0.31 -21.71 11.00
C VAL A 145 -1.79 -21.42 11.25
N LYS A 146 -2.28 -20.23 10.88
CA LYS A 146 -3.68 -19.85 11.03
C LYS A 146 -4.58 -20.47 9.97
N SER A 147 -4.11 -20.58 8.74
CA SER A 147 -4.88 -21.13 7.61
C SER A 147 -4.87 -22.68 7.59
N ALA A 148 -3.81 -23.31 8.10
CA ALA A 148 -3.74 -24.77 8.20
C ALA A 148 -4.66 -25.28 9.30
N SER A 149 -5.74 -25.96 8.92
CA SER A 149 -6.53 -26.72 9.88
C SER A 149 -5.94 -28.13 10.05
N LEU A 150 -6.09 -28.70 11.25
CA LEU A 150 -5.64 -30.06 11.52
C LEU A 150 -6.34 -31.09 10.62
N THR A 151 -7.59 -30.84 10.25
CA THR A 151 -8.37 -31.64 9.31
C THR A 151 -7.78 -31.65 7.90
N ASP A 152 -7.25 -30.51 7.44
CA ASP A 152 -6.58 -30.40 6.14
C ASP A 152 -5.24 -31.14 6.15
N LEU A 153 -4.47 -30.99 7.23
CA LEU A 153 -3.18 -31.66 7.42
C LEU A 153 -3.30 -33.20 7.50
N LEU A 154 -4.36 -33.69 8.11
CA LEU A 154 -4.60 -35.14 8.24
C LEU A 154 -5.29 -35.75 7.02
N GLY A 155 -5.58 -34.95 5.97
CA GLY A 155 -6.30 -35.43 4.80
C GLY A 155 -7.73 -35.91 5.08
N ALA A 156 -8.26 -35.61 6.27
CA ALA A 156 -9.58 -36.04 6.72
C ALA A 156 -10.72 -35.38 5.95
N SER A 157 -10.45 -34.33 5.18
CA SER A 157 -11.42 -33.64 4.31
C SER A 157 -11.99 -34.55 3.19
N ARG A 158 -11.36 -35.67 2.92
CA ARG A 158 -11.85 -36.68 1.94
C ARG A 158 -12.71 -37.79 2.54
N LEU A 159 -12.75 -37.92 3.85
CA LEU A 159 -13.39 -39.09 4.53
C LEU A 159 -14.69 -38.77 5.29
N SER A 160 -15.03 -37.50 5.47
CA SER A 160 -16.25 -37.10 6.19
C SER A 160 -17.24 -36.44 5.21
N ASN A 161 -18.41 -37.06 5.13
CA ASN A 161 -19.58 -36.65 4.35
C ASN A 161 -19.76 -35.11 4.30
N GLY A 162 -19.41 -34.49 3.18
CA GLY A 162 -19.94 -33.20 2.77
C GLY A 162 -19.45 -31.94 3.50
N HIS A 163 -18.63 -31.99 4.54
CA HIS A 163 -18.01 -30.82 5.14
C HIS A 163 -16.79 -30.39 4.32
N ARG A 164 -17.00 -29.43 3.41
CA ARG A 164 -15.91 -28.74 2.72
C ARG A 164 -15.10 -27.95 3.75
N SER A 165 -13.78 -28.02 3.65
CA SER A 165 -12.87 -27.15 4.40
C SER A 165 -13.26 -25.69 4.20
N LEU A 166 -13.34 -24.93 5.28
CA LEU A 166 -13.58 -23.48 5.18
C LEU A 166 -12.43 -22.85 4.41
N PRO A 167 -12.72 -21.93 3.47
CA PRO A 167 -11.68 -21.25 2.73
C PRO A 167 -10.77 -20.47 3.68
N SER A 168 -9.48 -20.39 3.33
CA SER A 168 -8.50 -19.66 4.13
C SER A 168 -8.86 -18.19 4.23
N GLY A 169 -8.58 -17.57 5.38
CA GLY A 169 -8.72 -16.12 5.59
C GLY A 169 -7.52 -15.35 5.08
N GLY A 170 -7.63 -14.02 5.04
CA GLY A 170 -6.53 -13.12 4.68
C GLY A 170 -5.75 -12.62 5.88
N LEU A 171 -4.58 -12.01 5.62
CA LEU A 171 -3.78 -11.30 6.61
C LEU A 171 -3.45 -9.90 6.09
N GLY A 172 -3.57 -8.88 6.95
CA GLY A 172 -3.12 -7.52 6.71
C GLY A 172 -2.22 -7.02 7.83
N VAL A 173 -1.42 -5.99 7.57
CA VAL A 173 -0.45 -5.43 8.50
C VAL A 173 -0.75 -3.95 8.74
N TRP A 174 -0.83 -3.55 10.01
CA TRP A 174 -0.97 -2.16 10.44
C TRP A 174 0.19 -1.78 11.35
N TYR A 175 0.70 -0.57 11.23
CA TYR A 175 1.79 -0.06 12.07
C TYR A 175 1.39 1.23 12.80
N ASP A 176 1.98 1.46 13.96
CA ASP A 176 1.76 2.67 14.76
C ASP A 176 2.54 3.86 14.18
N THR A 177 1.85 4.99 13.91
CA THR A 177 2.46 6.23 13.43
C THR A 177 3.13 7.04 14.53
N LYS A 178 2.75 6.79 15.81
CA LYS A 178 3.34 7.44 16.98
C LYS A 178 4.69 6.83 17.32
N THR A 179 5.72 7.31 16.66
CA THR A 179 7.12 6.93 16.93
C THR A 179 7.87 8.04 17.65
N THR A 180 9.16 7.79 17.95
CA THR A 180 10.06 8.80 18.54
C THR A 180 10.25 10.02 17.66
N THR A 181 10.10 9.86 16.34
CA THR A 181 10.17 10.92 15.34
C THR A 181 8.90 10.91 14.50
N PRO A 182 7.77 11.44 15.02
CA PRO A 182 6.53 11.46 14.26
C PRO A 182 6.64 12.45 13.09
N VAL A 183 6.11 12.07 11.94
CA VAL A 183 6.04 12.93 10.75
C VAL A 183 4.70 13.65 10.77
N LYS A 184 4.72 14.98 10.62
CA LYS A 184 3.51 15.79 10.59
C LYS A 184 2.72 15.49 9.31
N GLY A 185 1.41 15.28 9.43
CA GLY A 185 0.54 15.04 8.27
C GLY A 185 0.55 13.59 7.77
N GLU A 186 1.12 12.64 8.53
CA GLU A 186 0.99 11.21 8.19
C GLU A 186 -0.46 10.77 8.40
N ASN A 187 -1.07 10.22 7.35
CA ASN A 187 -2.44 9.70 7.40
C ASN A 187 -2.51 8.50 8.34
N THR A 188 -3.66 8.33 8.96
CA THR A 188 -3.93 7.20 9.87
C THR A 188 -5.23 6.50 9.50
N ASP A 189 -5.38 5.27 9.97
CA ASP A 189 -6.58 4.47 9.77
C ASP A 189 -7.23 4.12 11.12
N PHE A 190 -8.54 4.05 11.10
CA PHE A 190 -9.31 3.48 12.18
C PHE A 190 -9.41 1.98 11.99
N VAL A 191 -8.89 1.23 12.93
CA VAL A 191 -8.93 -0.23 12.91
C VAL A 191 -9.49 -0.76 14.21
N ALA A 192 -10.52 -1.58 14.14
CA ALA A 192 -11.05 -2.31 15.27
C ALA A 192 -10.75 -3.80 15.15
N THR A 193 -10.20 -4.38 16.19
CA THR A 193 -9.79 -5.78 16.21
C THR A 193 -10.35 -6.51 17.43
N THR A 194 -10.50 -7.82 17.30
CA THR A 194 -10.85 -8.72 18.39
C THR A 194 -9.80 -9.82 18.55
N PRO A 195 -9.48 -10.26 19.77
CA PRO A 195 -8.53 -11.35 19.96
C PRO A 195 -8.96 -12.62 19.22
N LEU A 196 -8.01 -13.32 18.63
CA LEU A 196 -8.25 -14.66 18.10
C LEU A 196 -8.53 -15.67 19.21
N PRO A 197 -9.28 -16.74 18.92
CA PRO A 197 -9.38 -17.89 19.82
C PRO A 197 -8.00 -18.40 20.20
N LYS A 198 -7.84 -18.87 21.43
CA LYS A 198 -6.57 -19.46 21.87
C LYS A 198 -6.25 -20.67 21.00
N SER A 199 -5.03 -20.70 20.46
CA SER A 199 -4.55 -21.87 19.75
C SER A 199 -4.46 -23.07 20.70
N PRO A 200 -4.89 -24.27 20.29
CA PRO A 200 -4.71 -25.49 21.08
C PRO A 200 -3.23 -25.84 21.26
N VAL A 201 -2.38 -25.39 20.33
CA VAL A 201 -0.93 -25.60 20.39
C VAL A 201 -0.25 -24.27 20.74
N THR A 202 0.68 -24.28 21.68
CA THR A 202 1.46 -23.09 22.04
C THR A 202 2.36 -22.69 20.86
N PRO A 203 2.25 -21.46 20.35
CA PRO A 203 3.09 -21.02 19.23
C PRO A 203 4.57 -20.97 19.64
N PRO A 204 5.50 -21.17 18.69
CA PRO A 204 6.93 -21.09 18.94
C PRO A 204 7.33 -19.74 19.55
N LYS A 205 8.39 -19.74 20.37
CA LYS A 205 8.97 -18.50 20.90
C LYS A 205 9.43 -17.62 19.74
N GLY A 206 9.03 -16.33 19.77
CA GLY A 206 9.36 -15.37 18.71
C GLY A 206 8.40 -15.39 17.51
N SER A 207 7.38 -16.24 17.50
CA SER A 207 6.31 -16.22 16.51
C SER A 207 5.43 -14.97 16.68
N LEU A 208 4.99 -14.40 15.57
CA LEU A 208 4.05 -13.27 15.55
C LEU A 208 2.60 -13.70 15.82
N PHE A 209 2.34 -15.00 15.93
CA PHE A 209 0.98 -15.54 16.09
C PHE A 209 0.24 -14.95 17.30
N SER A 210 0.94 -14.70 18.41
CA SER A 210 0.35 -14.08 19.60
C SER A 210 -0.07 -12.61 19.42
N SER A 211 0.50 -11.94 18.42
CA SER A 211 0.21 -10.54 18.07
C SER A 211 -0.86 -10.41 16.98
N LEU A 212 -1.36 -11.55 16.48
CA LEU A 212 -2.44 -11.56 15.51
C LEU A 212 -3.80 -11.33 16.19
N SER A 213 -4.66 -10.59 15.52
CA SER A 213 -6.04 -10.36 15.93
C SER A 213 -6.98 -10.37 14.72
N LYS A 214 -8.27 -10.66 14.91
CA LYS A 214 -9.25 -10.60 13.83
C LYS A 214 -9.68 -9.16 13.62
N VAL A 215 -9.65 -8.67 12.37
CA VAL A 215 -10.23 -7.38 12.00
C VAL A 215 -11.74 -7.49 12.00
N VAL A 216 -12.40 -6.54 12.63
CA VAL A 216 -13.87 -6.46 12.66
C VAL A 216 -14.38 -5.18 12.03
N TYR A 217 -13.52 -4.16 11.94
CA TYR A 217 -13.82 -2.90 11.29
C TYR A 217 -12.53 -2.22 10.84
N SER A 218 -12.51 -1.65 9.63
CA SER A 218 -11.42 -0.84 9.12
C SER A 218 -11.97 0.25 8.22
N MET A 219 -11.42 1.47 8.32
CA MET A 219 -11.68 2.60 7.43
C MET A 219 -10.62 3.68 7.63
N PRO A 220 -10.38 4.55 6.64
CA PRO A 220 -9.52 5.73 6.82
C PRO A 220 -10.02 6.63 7.95
N THR A 221 -9.11 7.31 8.63
CA THR A 221 -9.49 8.24 9.71
C THR A 221 -10.27 9.44 9.17
N ASP A 222 -10.00 9.88 7.96
CA ASP A 222 -10.74 10.99 7.34
C ASP A 222 -12.21 10.60 7.12
N SER A 223 -12.48 9.43 6.55
CA SER A 223 -13.83 8.88 6.42
C SER A 223 -14.52 8.68 7.79
N LEU A 224 -13.75 8.36 8.84
CA LEU A 224 -14.26 8.29 10.21
C LEU A 224 -14.67 9.68 10.72
N ASN A 225 -13.85 10.69 10.47
CA ASN A 225 -14.11 12.06 10.89
C ASN A 225 -15.39 12.59 10.21
N ASP A 226 -15.53 12.43 8.91
CA ASP A 226 -16.73 12.79 8.16
C ASP A 226 -17.98 12.11 8.73
N LEU A 227 -17.89 10.81 8.99
CA LEU A 227 -18.98 10.04 9.58
C LEU A 227 -19.36 10.53 11.00
N THR A 228 -18.36 10.91 11.80
CA THR A 228 -18.58 11.39 13.17
C THR A 228 -19.12 12.80 13.21
N GLU A 229 -18.72 13.66 12.26
CA GLU A 229 -19.27 15.00 12.09
C GLU A 229 -20.73 14.96 11.64
N GLU A 230 -21.04 14.14 10.64
CA GLU A 230 -22.41 13.96 10.13
C GLU A 230 -23.35 13.46 11.23
N ARG A 231 -22.91 12.47 12.01
CA ARG A 231 -23.76 11.77 12.99
C ARG A 231 -23.58 12.25 14.43
N LYS A 232 -22.73 13.25 14.66
CA LYS A 232 -22.35 13.75 16.00
C LYS A 232 -21.81 12.65 16.93
N GLY A 233 -21.15 11.65 16.36
CA GLY A 233 -20.53 10.55 17.10
C GLY A 233 -20.36 9.28 16.26
N PHE A 234 -19.46 8.40 16.70
CA PHE A 234 -19.22 7.13 16.03
C PHE A 234 -20.34 6.12 16.31
N PRO A 235 -21.08 5.66 15.29
CA PRO A 235 -22.19 4.74 15.48
C PRO A 235 -21.69 3.31 15.72
N VAL A 236 -21.67 2.87 16.96
CA VAL A 236 -21.37 1.47 17.30
C VAL A 236 -22.63 0.63 17.19
N ARG A 237 -22.66 -0.29 16.23
CA ARG A 237 -23.81 -1.18 16.05
C ARG A 237 -23.84 -2.25 17.13
N HIS A 238 -25.01 -2.47 17.72
CA HIS A 238 -25.23 -3.49 18.75
C HIS A 238 -24.82 -4.90 18.29
N GLY A 239 -25.04 -5.23 17.02
CA GLY A 239 -24.61 -6.51 16.42
C GLY A 239 -23.10 -6.75 16.51
N LEU A 240 -22.28 -5.70 16.36
CA LEU A 240 -20.83 -5.77 16.50
C LEU A 240 -20.43 -6.13 17.94
N LEU A 241 -21.00 -5.45 18.94
CA LEU A 241 -20.71 -5.71 20.35
C LEU A 241 -21.18 -7.07 20.81
N ARG A 242 -22.34 -7.54 20.28
CA ARG A 242 -22.87 -8.88 20.59
C ARG A 242 -22.02 -9.98 20.01
N ALA A 243 -21.54 -9.81 18.77
CA ALA A 243 -20.65 -10.79 18.12
C ALA A 243 -19.24 -10.78 18.72
N HIS A 244 -18.76 -9.60 19.12
CA HIS A 244 -17.38 -9.38 19.57
C HIS A 244 -17.33 -8.54 20.85
N PRO A 245 -17.44 -9.14 22.04
CA PRO A 245 -17.48 -8.40 23.30
C PRO A 245 -16.12 -7.79 23.71
N ARG A 246 -15.02 -8.21 23.07
CA ARG A 246 -13.67 -7.71 23.36
C ARG A 246 -13.09 -7.06 22.11
N ILE A 247 -13.44 -5.81 21.87
CA ILE A 247 -12.93 -5.03 20.76
C ILE A 247 -11.84 -4.09 21.25
N ARG A 248 -10.75 -4.01 20.49
CA ARG A 248 -9.72 -2.99 20.62
C ARG A 248 -9.81 -2.07 19.41
N MET A 249 -9.83 -0.77 19.64
CA MET A 249 -9.92 0.26 18.61
C MET A 249 -8.62 1.04 18.57
N PHE A 250 -8.09 1.24 17.37
CA PHE A 250 -6.87 1.97 17.09
C PHE A 250 -7.18 3.09 16.12
N THR A 251 -6.68 4.30 16.42
CA THR A 251 -6.84 5.51 15.59
C THR A 251 -5.49 6.13 15.21
N THR A 252 -4.39 5.53 15.68
CA THR A 252 -3.02 6.01 15.46
C THR A 252 -2.21 5.06 14.61
N HIS A 253 -2.87 4.06 14.07
CA HIS A 253 -2.24 3.06 13.21
C HIS A 253 -2.53 3.38 11.76
N ARG A 254 -1.64 2.92 10.92
CA ARG A 254 -1.75 3.06 9.47
C ARG A 254 -1.62 1.69 8.81
N ASP A 255 -2.36 1.49 7.75
CA ASP A 255 -2.26 0.30 6.91
C ASP A 255 -0.93 0.30 6.14
N ALA A 256 -0.15 -0.75 6.33
CA ALA A 256 1.11 -0.94 5.60
C ALA A 256 0.89 -1.40 4.15
N HIS A 257 -0.33 -1.71 3.77
CA HIS A 257 -0.69 -2.34 2.50
C HIS A 257 0.09 -3.63 2.22
N ILE A 258 0.43 -4.36 3.27
CA ILE A 258 0.97 -5.71 3.18
C ILE A 258 -0.19 -6.66 3.37
N TYR A 259 -0.61 -7.34 2.32
CA TYR A 259 -1.72 -8.27 2.37
C TYR A 259 -1.32 -9.63 1.85
N ILE A 260 -1.67 -10.68 2.58
CA ILE A 260 -1.62 -12.05 2.11
C ILE A 260 -3.06 -12.48 1.86
N PHE A 261 -3.40 -12.73 0.61
CA PHE A 261 -4.75 -13.05 0.19
C PHE A 261 -4.85 -14.46 -0.38
N PRO A 262 -5.89 -15.20 -0.01
CA PRO A 262 -6.27 -16.41 -0.73
C PRO A 262 -6.86 -16.04 -2.10
N ARG A 263 -6.72 -16.95 -3.07
CA ARG A 263 -7.12 -16.72 -4.45
C ARG A 263 -8.59 -16.30 -4.61
N TRP A 264 -9.49 -16.77 -3.76
CA TRP A 264 -10.91 -16.44 -3.85
C TRP A 264 -11.20 -14.92 -3.71
N VAL A 265 -10.27 -14.16 -3.13
CA VAL A 265 -10.42 -12.69 -3.03
C VAL A 265 -10.49 -12.02 -4.40
N LEU A 266 -9.84 -12.56 -5.42
CA LEU A 266 -9.95 -12.05 -6.80
C LEU A 266 -11.38 -12.19 -7.34
N ASP A 267 -12.02 -13.31 -7.04
CA ASP A 267 -13.40 -13.54 -7.46
C ASP A 267 -14.36 -12.67 -6.64
N PHE A 268 -14.07 -12.44 -5.37
CA PHE A 268 -14.80 -11.51 -4.52
C PHE A 268 -14.77 -10.06 -5.06
N ILE A 269 -13.59 -9.58 -5.47
CA ILE A 269 -13.41 -8.25 -6.07
C ILE A 269 -14.11 -8.18 -7.44
N LYS A 270 -14.08 -9.25 -8.22
CA LYS A 270 -14.75 -9.31 -9.53
C LYS A 270 -16.26 -9.18 -9.40
N GLU A 271 -16.87 -9.92 -8.45
CA GLU A 271 -18.31 -9.92 -8.24
C GLU A 271 -18.84 -8.60 -7.64
N ASN A 272 -17.95 -7.77 -7.09
CA ASN A 272 -18.29 -6.52 -6.41
C ASN A 272 -17.56 -5.34 -7.06
N GLU A 273 -18.06 -4.86 -8.20
CA GLU A 273 -17.45 -3.77 -8.99
C GLU A 273 -17.30 -2.44 -8.22
N ARG A 274 -18.07 -2.24 -7.16
CA ARG A 274 -18.04 -1.03 -6.32
C ARG A 274 -16.82 -0.96 -5.39
N LEU A 275 -16.04 -2.02 -5.30
CA LEU A 275 -14.84 -2.05 -4.48
C LEU A 275 -13.69 -1.48 -5.32
N GLU A 276 -13.30 -0.25 -5.07
CA GLU A 276 -12.26 0.47 -5.81
C GLU A 276 -10.89 0.32 -5.14
N SER A 277 -10.85 0.42 -3.81
CA SER A 277 -9.62 0.33 -3.02
C SER A 277 -9.55 -0.96 -2.20
N ILE A 278 -8.34 -1.55 -2.09
CA ILE A 278 -8.12 -2.72 -1.23
C ILE A 278 -8.27 -2.33 0.25
N GLY A 279 -7.56 -1.29 0.70
CA GLY A 279 -7.51 -0.90 2.12
C GLY A 279 -8.83 -0.34 2.63
N GLU A 280 -9.48 0.49 1.85
CA GLU A 280 -10.70 1.19 2.25
C GLU A 280 -11.95 0.31 2.07
N ASP A 281 -12.08 -0.31 0.88
CA ASP A 281 -13.29 -1.05 0.53
C ASP A 281 -13.18 -2.53 0.83
N VAL A 282 -12.24 -3.22 0.18
CA VAL A 282 -12.17 -4.70 0.26
C VAL A 282 -12.04 -5.15 1.71
N ILE A 283 -11.07 -4.59 2.44
CA ILE A 283 -10.82 -4.94 3.84
C ILE A 283 -12.00 -4.53 4.73
N GLY A 284 -12.51 -3.32 4.56
CA GLY A 284 -13.60 -2.77 5.35
C GLY A 284 -14.90 -3.55 5.20
N TRP A 285 -15.30 -3.88 3.97
CA TRP A 285 -16.52 -4.64 3.70
C TRP A 285 -16.36 -6.11 4.08
N TRP A 286 -15.21 -6.72 3.82
CA TRP A 286 -14.94 -8.09 4.26
C TRP A 286 -15.01 -8.22 5.79
N ALA A 287 -14.36 -7.33 6.54
CA ALA A 287 -14.41 -7.34 8.00
C ALA A 287 -15.85 -7.20 8.54
N LYS A 288 -16.65 -6.31 7.94
CA LYS A 288 -18.08 -6.09 8.29
C LYS A 288 -18.95 -7.32 7.99
N ALA A 289 -18.69 -8.02 6.88
CA ALA A 289 -19.46 -9.20 6.50
C ALA A 289 -19.37 -10.32 7.55
N GLY A 290 -18.29 -10.38 8.31
CA GLY A 290 -18.08 -11.38 9.38
C GLY A 290 -19.00 -11.22 10.60
N TRP A 291 -19.72 -10.11 10.75
CA TRP A 291 -20.60 -9.87 11.91
C TRP A 291 -21.93 -9.19 11.56
N GLN A 292 -22.08 -8.60 10.40
CA GLN A 292 -23.33 -7.95 9.97
C GLN A 292 -24.19 -8.96 9.19
N SER A 293 -25.36 -9.29 9.75
CA SER A 293 -26.29 -10.25 9.13
C SER A 293 -26.68 -9.83 7.71
N GLY A 294 -26.73 -10.79 6.79
CA GLY A 294 -27.13 -10.60 5.41
C GLY A 294 -26.13 -9.84 4.53
N LEU A 295 -25.02 -9.36 5.09
CA LEU A 295 -24.00 -8.65 4.30
C LEU A 295 -23.16 -9.62 3.46
N ALA A 296 -22.81 -10.77 4.00
CA ALA A 296 -22.06 -11.80 3.28
C ALA A 296 -22.82 -12.28 2.03
N GLU A 297 -24.13 -12.44 2.14
CA GLU A 297 -25.00 -12.79 1.00
C GLU A 297 -25.07 -11.68 -0.05
N LYS A 298 -25.18 -10.41 0.39
CA LYS A 298 -25.18 -9.25 -0.51
C LYS A 298 -23.86 -9.10 -1.28
N LEU A 299 -22.77 -9.46 -0.65
CA LEU A 299 -21.43 -9.46 -1.23
C LEU A 299 -21.10 -10.78 -1.95
N LYS A 300 -22.05 -11.70 -2.06
CA LYS A 300 -21.93 -13.00 -2.74
C LYS A 300 -20.73 -13.84 -2.24
N MET A 301 -20.34 -13.67 -0.96
CA MET A 301 -19.17 -14.36 -0.41
C MET A 301 -19.36 -15.87 -0.30
N ASP A 302 -20.56 -16.34 -0.11
CA ASP A 302 -20.94 -17.77 -0.09
C ASP A 302 -20.67 -18.47 -1.43
N SER A 303 -21.04 -17.81 -2.54
CA SER A 303 -20.81 -18.34 -3.90
C SER A 303 -19.33 -18.30 -4.27
N VAL A 304 -18.65 -17.20 -3.96
CA VAL A 304 -17.22 -16.99 -4.27
C VAL A 304 -16.32 -17.94 -3.50
N CYS A 305 -16.63 -18.22 -2.23
CA CYS A 305 -15.88 -19.17 -1.41
C CYS A 305 -16.16 -20.66 -1.77
N GLY A 306 -16.89 -20.92 -2.85
CA GLY A 306 -17.11 -22.26 -3.36
C GLY A 306 -18.09 -23.11 -2.54
N LEU A 307 -18.91 -22.47 -1.68
CA LEU A 307 -19.98 -23.13 -0.91
C LEU A 307 -21.33 -23.06 -1.62
N GLY A 308 -21.41 -22.33 -2.75
CA GLY A 308 -22.58 -22.22 -3.60
C GLY A 308 -22.69 -23.39 -4.59
N ARG A 309 -23.85 -24.02 -4.58
CA ARG A 309 -24.40 -24.99 -5.54
C ARG A 309 -23.45 -26.04 -6.11
N VAL A 310 -23.59 -27.25 -5.64
CA VAL A 310 -23.58 -28.41 -6.55
C VAL A 310 -24.79 -28.19 -7.48
N GLU A 311 -24.57 -27.83 -8.73
CA GLU A 311 -25.55 -28.07 -9.77
C GLU A 311 -25.76 -29.59 -9.78
N GLU A 312 -26.92 -30.03 -9.32
CA GLU A 312 -27.43 -31.33 -9.65
C GLU A 312 -27.62 -31.34 -11.18
N THR A 313 -26.64 -31.83 -11.89
CA THR A 313 -26.84 -32.41 -13.22
C THR A 313 -27.72 -33.66 -13.01
N ALA A 314 -28.98 -33.44 -12.83
CA ALA A 314 -29.99 -34.44 -13.03
C ALA A 314 -30.08 -34.70 -14.54
N GLU A 315 -29.32 -35.65 -15.04
CA GLU A 315 -29.69 -36.38 -16.25
C GLU A 315 -31.04 -37.02 -15.99
N ASN A 316 -32.09 -36.40 -16.47
CA ASN A 316 -33.35 -37.05 -16.72
C ASN A 316 -33.70 -36.86 -18.19
N SER A 317 -33.23 -37.83 -18.96
CA SER A 317 -33.85 -38.21 -20.22
C SER A 317 -35.26 -38.75 -19.93
N HIS A 318 -36.28 -38.03 -20.29
CA HIS A 318 -37.54 -38.59 -20.78
C HIS A 318 -38.21 -37.66 -21.75
N GLU A 319 -38.39 -38.18 -22.93
CA GLU A 319 -39.17 -37.67 -24.06
C GLU A 319 -40.62 -37.40 -23.65
N GLY A 320 -41.21 -36.37 -24.27
CA GLY A 320 -42.66 -36.18 -24.22
C GLY A 320 -43.11 -34.82 -24.77
N ALA A 321 -43.50 -34.85 -26.00
CA ALA A 321 -43.97 -33.77 -26.87
C ALA A 321 -45.07 -32.83 -26.32
N VAL A 322 -45.17 -31.70 -27.00
CA VAL A 322 -46.32 -30.90 -27.44
C VAL A 322 -46.31 -29.43 -26.99
N SER A 323 -46.12 -28.59 -28.01
CA SER A 323 -46.28 -27.11 -28.06
C SER A 323 -47.76 -26.68 -27.99
N PRO A 324 -48.08 -25.42 -28.37
CA PRO A 324 -47.68 -24.10 -27.87
C PRO A 324 -48.89 -23.20 -27.49
N ARG A 325 -48.66 -22.00 -26.98
CA ARG A 325 -49.43 -20.77 -27.28
C ARG A 325 -48.90 -19.55 -26.53
N ASP A 326 -48.44 -18.65 -27.35
CA ASP A 326 -48.65 -17.17 -27.42
C ASP A 326 -49.30 -16.44 -26.23
N HIS A 327 -48.62 -15.41 -25.78
CA HIS A 327 -49.00 -13.99 -25.87
C HIS A 327 -48.04 -13.09 -25.09
N SER A 328 -47.33 -12.22 -25.81
CA SER A 328 -46.87 -10.90 -25.33
C SER A 328 -48.06 -9.92 -25.39
N PRO A 329 -48.06 -8.66 -24.98
CA PRO A 329 -46.91 -7.79 -24.72
C PRO A 329 -47.07 -6.75 -23.58
N ASP A 330 -45.97 -5.94 -23.44
CA ASP A 330 -45.94 -4.53 -23.03
C ASP A 330 -46.09 -4.12 -21.57
N GLY A 331 -45.13 -3.32 -21.15
CA GLY A 331 -45.26 -2.44 -20.00
C GLY A 331 -43.94 -1.84 -19.48
N LYS A 332 -43.52 -0.80 -20.13
CA LYS A 332 -42.51 0.21 -19.82
C LYS A 332 -42.31 0.63 -18.37
N LEU A 333 -41.04 0.95 -18.08
CA LEU A 333 -40.52 2.15 -17.38
C LEU A 333 -40.79 2.34 -15.89
N GLY A 334 -39.70 2.60 -15.18
CA GLY A 334 -39.72 3.27 -13.87
C GLY A 334 -38.35 3.22 -13.17
N LEU A 335 -37.43 4.12 -13.57
CA LEU A 335 -36.34 4.57 -12.72
C LEU A 335 -36.96 5.33 -11.55
N GLU A 336 -36.63 4.94 -10.32
CA GLU A 336 -36.62 5.88 -9.20
C GLU A 336 -35.58 5.47 -8.15
N GLN A 337 -34.68 6.40 -7.94
CA GLN A 337 -33.81 6.50 -6.77
C GLN A 337 -34.68 6.73 -5.53
N THR A 338 -34.54 5.93 -4.50
CA THR A 338 -34.88 6.36 -3.14
C THR A 338 -34.03 5.65 -2.12
N SER A 339 -33.31 6.45 -1.36
CA SER A 339 -32.69 6.11 -0.09
C SER A 339 -33.74 5.59 0.89
N PRO A 340 -33.49 4.55 1.69
CA PRO A 340 -34.43 4.17 2.74
C PRO A 340 -34.16 4.96 4.00
N ASN A 341 -35.09 5.81 4.30
CA ASN A 341 -35.24 6.48 5.58
C ASN A 341 -35.67 5.50 6.68
N ALA A 342 -35.24 5.77 7.88
CA ALA A 342 -35.52 5.04 9.09
C ALA A 342 -36.98 5.27 9.57
N ASN A 343 -37.40 4.38 10.44
CA ASN A 343 -38.55 4.43 11.37
C ASN A 343 -39.86 3.76 10.97
N ALA A 344 -40.10 2.64 11.65
CA ALA A 344 -41.38 2.45 12.33
C ALA A 344 -41.24 1.41 13.45
N PHE A 345 -41.33 1.88 14.66
CA PHE A 345 -41.71 1.11 15.84
C PHE A 345 -43.20 0.71 15.71
N SER A 346 -43.55 -0.52 16.00
CA SER A 346 -44.77 -0.81 16.71
C SER A 346 -44.74 -2.18 17.38
N SER A 347 -45.04 -2.13 18.62
CA SER A 347 -45.26 -3.19 19.61
C SER A 347 -46.49 -4.03 19.28
N ALA A 348 -46.44 -5.35 19.52
CA ALA A 348 -47.49 -6.14 20.17
C ALA A 348 -47.01 -7.58 20.42
N MET A 349 -47.10 -8.01 21.65
CA MET A 349 -47.16 -9.40 22.14
C MET A 349 -48.65 -9.72 22.44
N PRO A 350 -49.02 -10.95 22.81
CA PRO A 350 -48.63 -12.30 22.41
C PRO A 350 -49.82 -13.18 21.97
N GLY A 351 -49.54 -14.32 21.37
CA GLY A 351 -50.52 -15.37 21.13
C GLY A 351 -49.84 -16.72 20.95
N ILE A 352 -49.92 -17.54 21.97
CA ILE A 352 -49.55 -18.94 21.96
C ILE A 352 -50.59 -19.71 21.12
N SER A 353 -50.12 -20.45 20.13
CA SER A 353 -50.85 -21.61 19.59
C SER A 353 -49.82 -22.66 19.13
N ILE A 354 -49.91 -23.79 19.78
CA ILE A 354 -49.25 -25.05 19.48
C ILE A 354 -50.07 -25.74 18.39
N GLU A 355 -49.40 -26.22 17.38
CA GLU A 355 -49.65 -27.46 16.62
C GLU A 355 -49.34 -27.28 15.13
N GLY A 356 -48.55 -28.24 14.63
CA GLY A 356 -48.27 -28.41 13.20
C GLY A 356 -46.81 -28.71 12.89
N GLU A 357 -46.37 -29.91 13.11
CA GLU A 357 -45.15 -30.43 12.47
C GLU A 357 -45.33 -30.40 10.95
N SER A 358 -44.77 -29.36 10.34
CA SER A 358 -44.45 -29.37 8.93
C SER A 358 -42.91 -29.37 8.80
N SER A 359 -42.39 -30.43 8.21
CA SER A 359 -41.01 -30.59 7.82
C SER A 359 -40.47 -29.31 7.17
N SER A 360 -39.74 -28.53 7.93
CA SER A 360 -39.04 -27.36 7.42
C SER A 360 -37.83 -27.83 6.58
N PRO A 361 -37.59 -27.19 5.40
CA PRO A 361 -36.44 -27.49 4.57
C PRO A 361 -35.15 -27.18 5.33
N ASP A 362 -34.20 -28.07 5.20
CA ASP A 362 -32.81 -28.02 5.61
C ASP A 362 -32.34 -26.69 6.19
N LYS A 363 -32.20 -26.61 7.51
CA LYS A 363 -31.44 -25.56 8.18
C LYS A 363 -29.95 -25.82 7.88
N ARG A 364 -29.51 -25.39 6.67
CA ARG A 364 -28.09 -25.31 6.38
C ARG A 364 -27.43 -24.45 7.46
N ALA A 365 -26.33 -24.91 8.01
CA ALA A 365 -25.52 -24.12 8.93
C ALA A 365 -25.21 -22.76 8.26
N PRO A 366 -25.34 -21.63 8.98
CA PRO A 366 -25.06 -20.32 8.40
C PRO A 366 -23.64 -20.27 7.87
N PHE A 367 -23.44 -19.68 6.69
CA PHE A 367 -22.12 -19.48 6.10
C PHE A 367 -21.23 -18.66 7.04
N GLU A 368 -20.09 -19.20 7.42
CA GLU A 368 -19.09 -18.48 8.21
C GLU A 368 -18.09 -17.81 7.28
N VAL A 369 -18.06 -16.47 7.34
CA VAL A 369 -17.12 -15.66 6.54
C VAL A 369 -15.68 -15.90 7.00
N PRO A 370 -14.75 -16.25 6.08
CA PRO A 370 -13.35 -16.42 6.42
C PRO A 370 -12.80 -15.16 7.08
N PRO A 371 -12.07 -15.28 8.20
CA PRO A 371 -11.61 -14.09 8.92
C PRO A 371 -10.46 -13.39 8.19
N ILE A 372 -10.49 -12.07 8.18
CA ILE A 372 -9.29 -11.29 7.92
C ILE A 372 -8.54 -11.06 9.23
N VAL A 373 -7.26 -11.35 9.25
CA VAL A 373 -6.40 -11.28 10.43
C VAL A 373 -5.49 -10.06 10.30
N ALA A 374 -5.34 -9.31 11.38
CA ALA A 374 -4.41 -8.19 11.49
C ALA A 374 -3.17 -8.58 12.28
N TYR A 375 -2.01 -8.24 11.75
CA TYR A 375 -0.81 -8.03 12.53
C TYR A 375 -0.73 -6.54 12.87
N VAL A 376 -0.93 -6.19 14.13
CA VAL A 376 -0.84 -4.80 14.61
C VAL A 376 0.55 -4.60 15.20
N HIS A 377 1.39 -3.87 14.47
CA HIS A 377 2.76 -3.58 14.86
C HIS A 377 2.80 -2.38 15.79
N THR A 378 3.30 -2.59 17.01
CA THR A 378 3.46 -1.53 18.00
C THR A 378 4.86 -0.94 17.92
N ALA A 379 4.96 0.38 17.85
CA ALA A 379 6.24 1.07 17.89
C ALA A 379 6.91 0.88 19.26
N GLY A 380 8.14 0.39 19.26
CA GLY A 380 8.98 0.24 20.46
C GLY A 380 10.44 0.48 20.09
N GLY A 381 11.28 0.85 21.05
CA GLY A 381 12.67 1.27 20.79
C GLY A 381 13.57 0.25 20.08
N SER A 382 13.19 -1.03 20.07
CA SER A 382 13.88 -2.11 19.35
C SER A 382 12.99 -2.80 18.31
N ALA A 383 11.81 -2.26 18.03
CA ALA A 383 10.89 -2.84 17.06
C ALA A 383 11.39 -2.57 15.63
N PRO A 384 11.27 -3.55 14.71
CA PRO A 384 11.66 -3.35 13.32
C PRO A 384 10.85 -2.23 12.66
N LEU A 385 11.48 -1.49 11.77
CA LEU A 385 10.83 -0.41 11.04
C LEU A 385 9.79 -0.96 10.07
N ILE A 386 8.57 -0.42 10.13
CA ILE A 386 7.54 -0.60 9.10
C ILE A 386 6.98 0.78 8.78
N ARG A 387 7.12 1.22 7.53
CA ARG A 387 6.65 2.53 7.05
C ARG A 387 6.24 2.48 5.58
N ARG A 388 5.24 3.27 5.24
CA ARG A 388 4.96 3.65 3.86
C ARG A 388 5.55 5.02 3.59
N VAL A 389 6.21 5.16 2.45
CA VAL A 389 6.88 6.40 2.03
C VAL A 389 6.08 6.97 0.86
N ASP A 390 4.94 7.57 1.14
CA ASP A 390 4.02 8.11 0.13
C ASP A 390 3.90 9.64 0.15
N THR A 391 4.65 10.32 1.01
CA THR A 391 4.76 11.78 1.01
C THR A 391 6.22 12.23 1.01
N ALA A 392 6.49 13.45 0.54
CA ALA A 392 7.84 14.00 0.52
C ALA A 392 8.46 14.10 1.92
N GLN A 393 7.66 14.46 2.93
CA GLN A 393 8.10 14.51 4.32
C GLN A 393 8.51 13.12 4.85
N LEU A 394 7.75 12.07 4.50
CA LEU A 394 8.11 10.69 4.84
C LEU A 394 9.34 10.23 4.06
N LEU A 395 9.49 10.62 2.79
CA LEU A 395 10.67 10.33 1.99
C LEU A 395 11.94 10.88 2.65
N LEU A 396 11.90 12.13 3.10
CA LEU A 396 13.00 12.74 3.83
C LEU A 396 13.24 12.04 5.18
N ALA A 397 12.21 11.92 6.01
CA ALA A 397 12.33 11.39 7.36
C ALA A 397 12.86 9.94 7.37
N ILE A 398 12.33 9.08 6.51
CA ILE A 398 12.77 7.67 6.43
C ILE A 398 14.15 7.55 5.82
N SER A 399 14.50 8.35 4.80
CA SER A 399 15.84 8.38 4.25
C SER A 399 16.89 8.77 5.30
N LEU A 400 16.61 9.80 6.11
CA LEU A 400 17.47 10.22 7.21
C LEU A 400 17.53 9.18 8.35
N GLN A 401 16.43 8.49 8.62
CA GLN A 401 16.40 7.41 9.61
C GLN A 401 17.26 6.22 9.16
N LEU A 402 17.15 5.81 7.91
CA LEU A 402 17.98 4.75 7.34
C LEU A 402 19.46 5.14 7.24
N ALA A 403 19.76 6.43 7.00
CA ALA A 403 21.11 6.95 7.02
C ALA A 403 21.78 6.85 8.41
N LYS A 404 21.02 6.83 9.50
CA LYS A 404 21.53 6.66 10.86
C LYS A 404 21.87 5.20 11.20
N LEU A 405 21.39 4.23 10.43
CA LEU A 405 21.72 2.82 10.64
C LEU A 405 23.24 2.62 10.54
N PRO A 406 23.87 1.85 11.42
CA PRO A 406 25.29 1.56 11.32
C PRO A 406 25.61 0.81 10.02
N SER A 407 26.77 1.08 9.42
CA SER A 407 27.19 0.42 8.19
C SER A 407 27.63 -1.03 8.43
N LEU A 408 27.70 -1.82 7.36
CA LEU A 408 28.21 -3.19 7.41
C LEU A 408 29.68 -3.24 7.86
N GLU A 409 30.49 -2.21 7.55
CA GLU A 409 31.87 -2.09 8.04
C GLU A 409 31.95 -1.91 9.56
N GLU A 410 30.95 -1.27 10.18
CA GLU A 410 30.93 -0.99 11.62
C GLU A 410 30.40 -2.15 12.45
N THR A 411 29.35 -2.85 11.99
CA THR A 411 28.64 -3.89 12.77
C THR A 411 28.94 -5.32 12.31
N GLY A 412 29.44 -5.47 11.09
CA GLY A 412 29.56 -6.79 10.47
C GLY A 412 28.21 -7.32 9.95
N PRO A 413 28.22 -8.37 9.11
CA PRO A 413 27.01 -8.83 8.40
C PRO A 413 25.96 -9.49 9.30
N GLU A 414 26.34 -10.08 10.43
CA GLU A 414 25.42 -10.82 11.30
C GLU A 414 24.55 -9.93 12.21
N GLY A 415 25.03 -8.73 12.55
CA GLY A 415 24.35 -7.80 13.45
C GLY A 415 23.70 -6.60 12.77
N ALA A 416 23.84 -6.49 11.46
CA ALA A 416 23.37 -5.33 10.72
C ALA A 416 21.87 -5.43 10.37
N SER A 417 21.21 -4.27 10.28
CA SER A 417 19.89 -4.18 9.66
C SER A 417 19.95 -4.64 8.20
N PRO A 418 18.90 -5.28 7.64
CA PRO A 418 18.85 -5.63 6.22
C PRO A 418 19.00 -4.41 5.32
N TYR A 419 18.78 -3.21 5.84
CA TYR A 419 18.88 -1.96 5.12
C TYR A 419 20.18 -1.19 5.35
N ALA A 420 21.13 -1.76 6.11
CA ALA A 420 22.45 -1.17 6.29
C ALA A 420 23.18 -1.02 4.94
N HIS A 421 23.89 0.09 4.77
CA HIS A 421 24.80 0.29 3.63
C HIS A 421 26.16 -0.32 3.90
N ALA A 422 26.89 -0.69 2.85
CA ALA A 422 28.24 -1.20 2.99
C ALA A 422 29.14 -0.17 3.69
N LYS A 423 29.07 1.09 3.25
CA LYS A 423 29.83 2.24 3.77
C LYS A 423 28.94 3.47 3.92
N LYS A 424 29.23 4.32 4.89
CA LYS A 424 28.55 5.62 5.04
C LYS A 424 28.98 6.63 3.99
N ILE A 425 30.26 6.61 3.63
CA ILE A 425 30.85 7.44 2.58
C ILE A 425 31.42 6.47 1.56
N ALA A 426 30.76 6.31 0.43
CA ALA A 426 31.16 5.36 -0.59
C ALA A 426 32.42 5.80 -1.34
N TYR A 427 32.64 7.12 -1.51
CA TYR A 427 33.76 7.71 -2.24
C TYR A 427 34.51 8.74 -1.39
N PRO A 428 35.39 8.31 -0.46
CA PRO A 428 36.14 9.23 0.41
C PRO A 428 37.10 10.16 -0.33
N GLU A 429 37.61 9.75 -1.50
CA GLU A 429 38.55 10.52 -2.32
C GLU A 429 37.94 11.80 -2.91
N GLY A 430 36.61 11.83 -3.11
CA GLY A 430 35.89 13.00 -3.58
C GLY A 430 35.69 14.08 -2.51
N VAL A 431 36.04 13.79 -1.25
CA VAL A 431 35.86 14.73 -0.13
C VAL A 431 37.17 15.49 0.13
N LYS A 432 37.19 16.80 -0.15
CA LYS A 432 38.36 17.64 0.09
C LYS A 432 38.60 17.89 1.58
N PRO A 433 39.87 18.21 1.97
CA PRO A 433 40.22 18.56 3.35
C PRO A 433 39.44 19.80 3.82
N ARG A 434 39.36 20.00 5.14
CA ARG A 434 38.60 21.09 5.80
C ARG A 434 37.09 21.03 5.61
N THR A 435 36.53 19.84 5.37
CA THR A 435 35.09 19.58 5.38
C THR A 435 34.65 19.02 6.72
N THR A 436 33.41 19.30 7.12
CA THR A 436 32.80 18.75 8.33
C THR A 436 31.62 17.88 7.92
N ILE A 437 31.79 16.56 7.98
CA ILE A 437 30.73 15.59 7.66
C ILE A 437 30.46 14.75 8.92
N THR A 438 29.19 14.70 9.35
CA THR A 438 28.79 13.81 10.44
C THR A 438 28.64 12.38 9.92
N LYS A 439 29.69 11.58 10.08
CA LYS A 439 29.73 10.21 9.52
C LYS A 439 28.67 9.28 10.09
N GLN A 440 28.22 9.49 11.32
CA GLN A 440 27.23 8.64 11.97
C GLN A 440 25.84 8.78 11.35
N ASP A 441 25.48 10.02 10.94
CA ASP A 441 24.13 10.39 10.54
C ASP A 441 23.98 10.74 9.07
N SER A 442 25.09 10.72 8.31
CA SER A 442 25.09 11.10 6.89
C SER A 442 25.46 9.92 6.01
N LEU A 443 24.83 9.86 4.84
CA LEU A 443 25.06 8.86 3.82
C LEU A 443 25.46 9.56 2.52
N ILE A 444 26.65 9.24 2.00
CA ILE A 444 27.18 9.82 0.77
C ILE A 444 27.43 8.70 -0.23
N ALA A 445 26.79 8.80 -1.40
CA ALA A 445 26.89 7.81 -2.46
C ALA A 445 28.22 7.91 -3.24
N GLU A 446 28.36 7.09 -4.26
CA GLU A 446 29.54 7.04 -5.12
C GLU A 446 29.63 8.30 -6.02
N ASN A 447 30.86 8.61 -6.42
CA ASN A 447 31.18 9.73 -7.33
C ASN A 447 30.65 11.11 -6.87
N VAL A 448 30.61 11.34 -5.55
CA VAL A 448 30.23 12.63 -4.97
C VAL A 448 31.46 13.48 -4.72
N THR A 449 31.49 14.70 -5.22
CA THR A 449 32.56 15.67 -4.97
C THR A 449 32.13 16.70 -3.94
N VAL A 450 32.91 16.85 -2.86
CA VAL A 450 32.66 17.80 -1.78
C VAL A 450 33.86 18.74 -1.66
N GLU A 451 33.62 20.01 -1.93
CA GLU A 451 34.64 21.06 -1.89
C GLU A 451 34.96 21.52 -0.45
N GLU A 452 36.04 22.35 -0.32
CA GLU A 452 36.51 22.81 0.98
C GLU A 452 35.48 23.67 1.74
N LYS A 453 35.62 23.75 3.05
CA LYS A 453 34.80 24.54 3.99
C LYS A 453 33.30 24.19 3.96
N THR A 454 32.95 23.05 3.45
CA THR A 454 31.56 22.54 3.48
C THR A 454 31.21 21.91 4.81
N SER A 455 29.92 21.97 5.18
CA SER A 455 29.38 21.35 6.38
C SER A 455 28.17 20.51 6.01
N ILE A 456 28.23 19.19 6.22
CA ILE A 456 27.15 18.24 5.92
C ILE A 456 26.76 17.53 7.22
N LYS A 457 25.49 17.70 7.65
CA LYS A 457 24.97 17.14 8.90
C LYS A 457 23.64 16.44 8.63
N GLU A 458 23.54 15.19 9.05
CA GLU A 458 22.30 14.40 8.90
C GLU A 458 21.75 14.47 7.46
N CYS A 459 22.58 14.22 6.45
CA CYS A 459 22.17 14.34 5.05
C CYS A 459 22.34 13.02 4.30
N VAL A 460 21.49 12.83 3.30
CA VAL A 460 21.63 11.79 2.29
C VAL A 460 21.99 12.45 0.98
N VAL A 461 23.13 12.07 0.39
CA VAL A 461 23.62 12.63 -0.86
C VAL A 461 23.69 11.53 -1.91
N GLY A 462 22.95 11.71 -3.00
CA GLY A 462 22.89 10.80 -4.14
C GLY A 462 24.14 10.80 -4.99
N ALA A 463 24.31 9.77 -5.79
CA ALA A 463 25.47 9.59 -6.66
C ALA A 463 25.64 10.76 -7.66
N ASN A 464 26.87 10.93 -8.14
CA ASN A 464 27.23 11.95 -9.14
C ASN A 464 26.92 13.40 -8.72
N SER A 465 26.74 13.68 -7.42
CA SER A 465 26.43 15.02 -6.93
C SER A 465 27.69 15.83 -6.65
N GLN A 466 27.56 17.15 -6.80
CA GLN A 466 28.65 18.11 -6.58
C GLN A 466 28.24 19.15 -5.55
N ILE A 467 29.02 19.29 -4.47
CA ILE A 467 28.79 20.27 -3.40
C ILE A 467 29.95 21.25 -3.38
N ASN A 468 29.69 22.49 -3.77
CA ASN A 468 30.71 23.52 -3.92
C ASN A 468 31.10 24.16 -2.58
N GLU A 469 32.20 24.96 -2.62
CA GLU A 469 32.85 25.55 -1.46
C GLU A 469 31.91 26.34 -0.55
N GLY A 470 32.02 26.12 0.76
CA GLY A 470 31.30 26.89 1.78
C GLY A 470 29.84 26.53 1.96
N ALA A 471 29.33 25.54 1.25
CA ALA A 471 27.95 25.08 1.38
C ALA A 471 27.69 24.45 2.77
N LYS A 472 26.49 24.69 3.32
CA LYS A 472 26.03 24.15 4.60
C LYS A 472 24.72 23.40 4.39
N LEU A 473 24.76 22.09 4.57
CA LEU A 473 23.63 21.18 4.41
C LEU A 473 23.26 20.59 5.77
N SER A 474 21.99 20.63 6.11
CA SER A 474 21.47 20.05 7.36
C SER A 474 20.13 19.35 7.11
N GLN A 475 20.05 18.08 7.41
CA GLN A 475 18.84 17.26 7.27
C GLN A 475 18.25 17.26 5.84
N CYS A 476 19.13 17.23 4.82
CA CYS A 476 18.72 17.31 3.42
C CYS A 476 18.83 15.95 2.73
N LEU A 477 17.95 15.74 1.77
CA LEU A 477 17.99 14.63 0.82
C LEU A 477 18.31 15.19 -0.56
N LEU A 478 19.47 14.83 -1.10
CA LEU A 478 19.89 15.14 -2.44
C LEU A 478 19.78 13.89 -3.29
N MET A 479 19.04 13.95 -4.38
CA MET A 479 18.95 12.86 -5.34
C MET A 479 20.19 12.81 -6.24
N GLU A 480 20.21 11.97 -7.23
CA GLU A 480 21.34 11.78 -8.14
C GLU A 480 21.63 13.02 -8.99
N GLY A 481 22.91 13.35 -9.17
CA GLY A 481 23.36 14.39 -10.07
C GLY A 481 23.10 15.83 -9.63
N VAL A 482 22.82 16.06 -8.36
CA VAL A 482 22.53 17.39 -7.81
C VAL A 482 23.80 18.24 -7.72
N VAL A 483 23.73 19.50 -8.15
CA VAL A 483 24.80 20.48 -8.03
C VAL A 483 24.40 21.59 -7.04
N VAL A 484 25.13 21.71 -5.93
CA VAL A 484 24.93 22.78 -4.94
C VAL A 484 25.97 23.85 -5.13
N GLY A 485 25.55 25.09 -5.34
CA GLY A 485 26.40 26.27 -5.53
C GLY A 485 27.22 26.65 -4.28
N LYS A 486 28.09 27.64 -4.44
CA LYS A 486 28.96 28.13 -3.38
C LYS A 486 28.17 28.83 -2.30
N ALA A 487 28.61 28.67 -1.04
CA ALA A 487 28.05 29.35 0.14
C ALA A 487 26.53 29.19 0.35
N CYS A 488 25.91 28.16 -0.24
CA CYS A 488 24.51 27.83 -0.04
C CYS A 488 24.22 27.35 1.38
N LYS A 489 23.00 27.62 1.88
CA LYS A 489 22.50 27.11 3.17
C LYS A 489 21.19 26.38 2.94
N LEU A 490 21.22 25.06 3.08
CA LEU A 490 20.05 24.21 2.86
C LEU A 490 19.70 23.50 4.16
N THR A 491 18.43 23.58 4.56
CA THR A 491 17.92 22.94 5.79
C THR A 491 16.62 22.23 5.52
N ARG A 492 16.57 20.94 5.77
CA ARG A 492 15.41 20.05 5.56
C ARG A 492 14.83 20.11 4.15
N CYS A 493 15.70 20.26 3.15
CA CYS A 493 15.30 20.32 1.75
C CYS A 493 15.41 18.96 1.06
N ILE A 494 14.54 18.75 0.09
CA ILE A 494 14.59 17.62 -0.83
C ILE A 494 14.92 18.16 -2.21
N LEU A 495 16.05 17.75 -2.75
CA LEU A 495 16.52 18.19 -4.05
C LEU A 495 16.33 17.08 -5.07
N GLY A 496 15.52 17.35 -6.09
CA GLY A 496 15.22 16.44 -7.18
C GLY A 496 16.46 16.10 -8.03
N LYS A 497 16.34 15.07 -8.84
CA LYS A 497 17.41 14.56 -9.69
C LYS A 497 17.93 15.64 -10.64
N ARG A 498 19.25 15.79 -10.73
CA ARG A 498 19.95 16.73 -11.64
C ARG A 498 19.57 18.21 -11.46
N CYS A 499 19.01 18.61 -10.32
CA CYS A 499 18.77 20.03 -10.08
C CYS A 499 20.05 20.77 -9.75
N VAL A 500 20.07 22.07 -10.04
CA VAL A 500 21.22 22.96 -9.81
C VAL A 500 20.79 24.12 -8.92
N ILE A 501 21.44 24.25 -7.77
CA ILE A 501 21.17 25.37 -6.84
C ILE A 501 22.21 26.46 -7.06
N GLY A 502 21.76 27.67 -7.36
CA GLY A 502 22.64 28.84 -7.59
C GLY A 502 23.37 29.29 -6.33
N ASP A 503 24.49 29.94 -6.53
CA ASP A 503 25.40 30.39 -5.46
C ASP A 503 24.71 31.30 -4.43
N GLY A 504 24.99 31.10 -3.15
CA GLY A 504 24.51 31.91 -2.05
C GLY A 504 23.04 31.73 -1.69
N SER A 505 22.36 30.74 -2.26
CA SER A 505 20.95 30.50 -1.98
C SER A 505 20.72 29.96 -0.56
N VAL A 506 19.58 30.30 0.05
CA VAL A 506 19.17 29.91 1.39
C VAL A 506 17.78 29.29 1.31
N LEU A 507 17.70 27.96 1.40
CA LEU A 507 16.44 27.23 1.31
C LEU A 507 16.17 26.50 2.63
N THR A 508 14.92 26.56 3.10
CA THR A 508 14.48 25.88 4.31
C THR A 508 13.14 25.19 4.08
N ASP A 509 13.05 23.90 4.36
CA ASP A 509 11.84 23.08 4.16
C ASP A 509 11.32 23.12 2.70
N CYS A 510 12.21 23.22 1.72
CA CYS A 510 11.84 23.33 0.31
C CYS A 510 11.97 22.00 -0.42
N GLU A 511 11.07 21.78 -1.37
CA GLU A 511 11.14 20.72 -2.37
C GLU A 511 11.55 21.34 -3.71
N VAL A 512 12.59 20.81 -4.35
CA VAL A 512 13.09 21.29 -5.64
C VAL A 512 12.87 20.23 -6.69
N GLN A 513 12.18 20.59 -7.76
CA GLN A 513 11.88 19.71 -8.89
C GLN A 513 13.16 19.20 -9.56
N GLU A 514 13.04 18.05 -10.21
CA GLU A 514 14.09 17.48 -11.06
C GLU A 514 14.44 18.39 -12.23
N ASN A 515 15.71 18.38 -12.63
CA ASN A 515 16.27 19.20 -13.74
C ASN A 515 16.08 20.71 -13.57
N LEU A 516 15.64 21.23 -12.40
CA LEU A 516 15.40 22.65 -12.17
C LEU A 516 16.70 23.38 -11.87
N LEU A 517 16.87 24.56 -12.47
CA LEU A 517 17.91 25.53 -12.12
C LEU A 517 17.32 26.60 -11.18
N VAL A 518 17.74 26.60 -9.92
CA VAL A 518 17.39 27.63 -8.95
C VAL A 518 18.37 28.81 -9.10
N GLU A 519 17.88 30.00 -9.19
CA GLU A 519 18.68 31.22 -9.36
C GLU A 519 19.63 31.48 -8.18
N ARG A 520 20.65 32.29 -8.41
CA ARG A 520 21.61 32.70 -7.37
C ARG A 520 20.94 33.58 -6.31
N ARG A 521 21.31 33.36 -5.04
CA ARG A 521 20.81 34.13 -3.88
C ARG A 521 19.30 34.03 -3.69
N THR A 522 18.70 32.95 -4.13
CA THR A 522 17.29 32.66 -3.85
C THR A 522 17.13 32.38 -2.35
N GLU A 523 16.21 33.08 -1.70
CA GLU A 523 15.81 32.85 -0.31
C GLU A 523 14.36 32.38 -0.30
N ASP A 524 14.12 31.13 0.14
CA ASP A 524 12.78 30.55 0.16
C ASP A 524 12.57 29.60 1.35
N LYS A 525 11.32 29.48 1.78
CA LYS A 525 10.95 28.67 2.93
C LYS A 525 9.58 28.01 2.74
N ASP A 526 9.52 26.71 3.04
CA ASP A 526 8.29 25.90 3.02
C ASP A 526 7.58 25.95 1.66
N ASN A 527 8.36 25.83 0.58
CA ASN A 527 7.88 26.02 -0.78
C ASN A 527 8.28 24.84 -1.68
N LYS A 528 7.51 24.64 -2.77
CA LYS A 528 7.80 23.71 -3.85
C LYS A 528 8.28 24.49 -5.05
N LEU A 529 9.57 24.41 -5.32
CA LEU A 529 10.18 25.04 -6.48
C LEU A 529 10.01 24.11 -7.68
N MET A 530 9.13 24.51 -8.59
CA MET A 530 8.77 23.77 -9.79
C MET A 530 8.97 24.64 -11.03
N SER A 531 9.25 24.03 -12.17
CA SER A 531 9.30 24.72 -13.45
C SER A 531 7.92 25.20 -13.86
N SER A 532 7.85 26.40 -14.42
CA SER A 532 6.61 26.95 -14.97
C SER A 532 6.23 26.35 -16.34
N GLU A 533 7.13 25.59 -16.96
CA GLU A 533 6.87 24.96 -18.28
C GLU A 533 5.74 23.90 -18.28
N GLY A 534 5.31 23.44 -17.10
CA GLY A 534 4.15 22.54 -16.96
C GLY A 534 2.83 23.26 -16.64
N LEU A 535 2.86 24.60 -16.54
CA LEU A 535 1.71 25.48 -16.28
C LEU A 535 1.45 26.42 -17.46
N GLU A 536 1.92 26.09 -18.65
CA GLU A 536 1.42 26.75 -19.84
C GLU A 536 -0.05 26.36 -19.99
N ALA A 537 -0.93 27.31 -19.64
CA ALA A 537 -2.33 27.23 -19.93
C ALA A 537 -2.47 26.88 -21.43
N THR A 538 -3.26 25.90 -21.76
CA THR A 538 -3.56 25.58 -23.15
C THR A 538 -4.11 26.84 -23.84
N GLU A 539 -3.87 27.01 -25.14
CA GLU A 539 -4.42 28.17 -25.90
C GLU A 539 -5.91 28.38 -25.61
N ALA A 540 -6.67 27.29 -25.41
CA ALA A 540 -8.08 27.34 -25.06
C ALA A 540 -8.37 27.89 -23.64
N GLU A 541 -7.49 27.66 -22.67
CA GLU A 541 -7.62 28.25 -21.32
C GLU A 541 -7.18 29.71 -21.31
N MET A 542 -6.22 30.09 -22.13
CA MET A 542 -5.81 31.50 -22.32
C MET A 542 -6.91 32.30 -23.00
N ASP A 543 -7.55 31.76 -24.03
CA ASP A 543 -8.68 32.40 -24.71
C ASP A 543 -9.87 32.58 -23.77
N GLN A 544 -10.15 31.60 -22.90
CA GLN A 544 -11.23 31.67 -21.92
C GLN A 544 -10.98 32.73 -20.85
N VAL A 545 -9.73 32.88 -20.35
CA VAL A 545 -9.35 33.95 -19.42
C VAL A 545 -9.42 35.34 -20.09
N LEU A 546 -9.09 35.44 -21.36
CA LEU A 546 -9.23 36.67 -22.12
C LEU A 546 -10.69 37.06 -22.33
N GLU A 547 -11.56 36.12 -22.68
CA GLU A 547 -13.02 36.33 -22.79
C GLU A 547 -13.64 36.76 -21.44
N ASP A 548 -13.23 36.14 -20.32
CA ASP A 548 -13.69 36.51 -18.96
C ASP A 548 -13.22 37.93 -18.57
N MET A 549 -11.98 38.29 -18.92
CA MET A 549 -11.47 39.65 -18.66
C MET A 549 -12.13 40.72 -19.54
N GLU A 550 -12.48 40.40 -20.79
CA GLU A 550 -13.24 41.31 -21.67
C GLU A 550 -14.67 41.47 -21.15
N ALA A 551 -15.33 40.43 -20.67
CA ALA A 551 -16.65 40.49 -20.08
C ALA A 551 -16.69 41.34 -18.79
N GLU A 552 -15.67 41.22 -17.88
CA GLU A 552 -15.57 42.07 -16.69
C GLU A 552 -15.30 43.52 -17.02
N THR A 553 -14.60 43.84 -18.12
CA THR A 553 -14.37 45.22 -18.56
C THR A 553 -15.58 45.84 -19.21
N GLU A 554 -16.44 45.06 -19.88
CA GLU A 554 -17.72 45.54 -20.43
C GLU A 554 -18.75 45.80 -19.33
N GLU A 555 -18.84 44.98 -18.26
CA GLU A 555 -19.70 45.26 -17.11
C GLU A 555 -19.28 46.50 -16.31
N ALA A 556 -17.97 46.79 -16.23
CA ALA A 556 -17.44 47.97 -15.53
C ALA A 556 -17.63 49.30 -16.29
N VAL A 557 -18.05 49.27 -17.56
CA VAL A 557 -18.30 50.48 -18.40
C VAL A 557 -19.81 50.84 -18.45
N VAL A 558 -20.69 49.97 -17.91
CA VAL A 558 -22.16 50.13 -17.94
C VAL A 558 -22.72 50.64 -16.60
N ASP A 559 -21.91 50.75 -15.53
CA ASP A 559 -22.20 51.44 -14.28
C ASP A 559 -21.42 52.77 -14.26
#